data_192033541a0df56e0219b6a1d4f958fb
#
_entry.id   192033541a0df56e0219b6a1d4f958fb
#
_cell.length_a   1.000
_cell.length_b   1.000
_cell.length_c   1.000
_cell.angle_alpha   90.00
_cell.angle_beta   90.00
_cell.angle_gamma   90.00
#
_symmetry.space_group_name_H-M   'P 1'
#
loop_
_entity.id
_entity.type
_entity.pdbx_description
1 polymer ?
#
loop_
_entity_poly.entity_id
_entity_poly.type
_entity_poly.pdbx_seq_one_letter_code
_entity_poly.pdbx_strand_id
1 'polypeptide(L)'
;SANDQPGLRCLQALLQKHFTGLSSVVHVLPFLRSTSDGGFAVASHEEIEQRFGDWNDLAALAEGRQLMADLVLNHISASHPWVRAFLKGEQPGSRCVLAAAPNPCWDNVVRPRSSALFTTLATDRGPETVWTTFGPDQVDVNWREPEVLLGFTRLLDLFCSYGVQWLRLDAVGFVWKQPFSDCIHQPQAHRLVEVLRLLLESRCPQGVVVTETNVPEQENLSYLTTGSEAHLAYNFPLPPLVLEACLSRRADLLNSWLARWPQLPPETGLLNFTACHDGIGLRPLEGLMESARLLQLLAQCERRGGLVSHRRLADGLEVPYEINISWWSAMAAPGRDPSHHQRARFLLTQLLLLTLPGVPAFYLPALLATPNDNARFRLSGHRRDLNRPQFQLDRLERLLADVESDTRQVVATLQQAMAVRRGQAALDPFAPMMVLSEGRSDLVILQRGEGPGTLFAIHNFSDVRLSFPLSSLTDSTGSVWHDVLTGHSLVAGQT
;
A
#
# COMPACT_ATOMS: atom_id res chain seq x y z
N SER A 1 4.91 -31.13 -8.06
CA SER A 1 3.55 -30.82 -8.50
C SER A 1 3.61 -30.34 -9.93
N ALA A 2 2.57 -30.59 -10.72
CA ALA A 2 2.49 -30.33 -12.15
C ALA A 2 2.63 -28.85 -12.60
N ASN A 3 3.12 -27.96 -11.75
CA ASN A 3 3.16 -26.52 -11.97
C ASN A 3 4.52 -25.93 -11.60
N ASP A 4 5.56 -26.28 -12.36
CA ASP A 4 6.84 -25.56 -12.40
C ASP A 4 6.74 -24.28 -13.28
N GLN A 5 5.55 -23.70 -13.40
CA GLN A 5 5.41 -22.46 -14.16
C GLN A 5 5.91 -21.27 -13.33
N PRO A 6 6.64 -20.34 -13.98
CA PRO A 6 7.07 -19.09 -13.36
C PRO A 6 5.91 -18.29 -12.78
N GLY A 7 6.17 -17.57 -11.67
CA GLY A 7 5.15 -16.85 -10.94
C GLY A 7 4.41 -15.78 -11.77
N LEU A 8 5.12 -15.07 -12.68
CA LEU A 8 4.51 -14.06 -13.56
C LEU A 8 3.52 -14.69 -14.55
N ARG A 9 3.85 -15.87 -15.10
CA ARG A 9 2.92 -16.61 -15.98
C ARG A 9 1.67 -17.09 -15.24
N CYS A 10 1.85 -17.60 -14.01
CA CYS A 10 0.73 -17.96 -13.15
C CYS A 10 -0.17 -16.74 -12.85
N LEU A 11 0.44 -15.60 -12.55
CA LEU A 11 -0.29 -14.35 -12.32
C LEU A 11 -1.04 -13.90 -13.58
N GLN A 12 -0.40 -13.93 -14.74
CA GLN A 12 -1.02 -13.59 -16.03
C GLN A 12 -2.26 -14.46 -16.29
N ALA A 13 -2.12 -15.78 -16.17
CA ALA A 13 -3.22 -16.72 -16.36
C ALA A 13 -4.39 -16.44 -15.40
N LEU A 14 -4.08 -16.22 -14.13
CA LEU A 14 -5.08 -15.87 -13.12
C LEU A 14 -5.82 -14.58 -13.47
N LEU A 15 -5.09 -13.52 -13.84
CA LEU A 15 -5.67 -12.22 -14.17
C LEU A 15 -6.53 -12.29 -15.44
N GLN A 16 -6.10 -12.99 -16.46
CA GLN A 16 -6.85 -13.17 -17.70
C GLN A 16 -8.14 -13.96 -17.48
N LYS A 17 -8.09 -15.02 -16.68
CA LYS A 17 -9.23 -15.91 -16.48
C LYS A 17 -10.27 -15.38 -15.51
N HIS A 18 -9.84 -14.75 -14.41
CA HIS A 18 -10.71 -14.44 -13.28
C HIS A 18 -10.84 -12.94 -12.97
N PHE A 19 -9.95 -12.08 -13.46
CA PHE A 19 -9.90 -10.67 -13.09
C PHE A 19 -9.98 -9.72 -14.29
N THR A 20 -10.39 -10.21 -15.44
CA THR A 20 -10.63 -9.37 -16.62
C THR A 20 -11.57 -8.22 -16.26
N GLY A 21 -11.13 -7.00 -16.55
CA GLY A 21 -11.89 -5.79 -16.26
C GLY A 21 -12.01 -5.41 -14.80
N LEU A 22 -11.36 -6.09 -13.84
CA LEU A 22 -11.36 -5.66 -12.44
C LEU A 22 -10.45 -4.42 -12.24
N SER A 23 -9.24 -4.44 -12.77
CA SER A 23 -8.27 -3.35 -12.65
C SER A 23 -7.65 -2.98 -13.98
N SER A 24 -7.27 -1.72 -14.15
CA SER A 24 -6.49 -1.21 -15.27
C SER A 24 -4.99 -1.28 -15.03
N VAL A 25 -4.57 -1.26 -13.77
CA VAL A 25 -3.16 -1.32 -13.36
C VAL A 25 -2.91 -2.56 -12.52
N VAL A 26 -1.79 -3.23 -12.74
CA VAL A 26 -1.31 -4.33 -11.90
C VAL A 26 0.03 -3.94 -11.30
N HIS A 27 0.09 -3.87 -9.97
CA HIS A 27 1.33 -3.69 -9.24
C HIS A 27 1.98 -5.06 -9.00
N VAL A 28 3.12 -5.28 -9.63
CA VAL A 28 3.98 -6.44 -9.36
C VAL A 28 4.98 -6.01 -8.29
N LEU A 29 4.81 -6.55 -7.07
CA LEU A 29 5.74 -6.33 -5.95
C LEU A 29 7.17 -6.75 -6.35
N PRO A 30 8.23 -6.36 -5.62
CA PRO A 30 9.60 -6.52 -6.08
C PRO A 30 9.90 -7.90 -6.65
N PHE A 31 10.14 -7.96 -7.93
CA PHE A 31 10.35 -9.18 -8.70
C PHE A 31 11.82 -9.37 -9.13
N LEU A 32 12.66 -8.37 -8.91
CA LEU A 32 14.09 -8.46 -9.17
C LEU A 32 14.76 -9.45 -8.22
N ARG A 33 15.90 -10.01 -8.63
CA ARG A 33 16.69 -10.88 -7.77
C ARG A 33 17.05 -10.21 -6.46
N SER A 34 16.74 -10.86 -5.35
CA SER A 34 16.84 -10.30 -4.00
C SER A 34 17.29 -11.36 -3.01
N THR A 35 17.77 -10.92 -1.84
CA THR A 35 18.28 -11.81 -0.79
C THR A 35 17.34 -11.92 0.40
N SER A 36 16.54 -10.90 0.67
CA SER A 36 15.67 -10.86 1.85
C SER A 36 14.49 -9.89 1.68
N ASP A 37 13.71 -9.73 2.75
CA ASP A 37 12.56 -8.83 2.90
C ASP A 37 11.52 -8.95 1.77
N GLY A 38 11.32 -10.18 1.25
CA GLY A 38 10.26 -10.43 0.26
C GLY A 38 10.49 -9.76 -1.11
N GLY A 39 11.74 -9.42 -1.43
CA GLY A 39 12.11 -8.75 -2.68
C GLY A 39 12.77 -7.38 -2.49
N PHE A 40 12.62 -6.77 -1.31
CA PHE A 40 13.10 -5.40 -1.08
C PHE A 40 14.62 -5.30 -0.79
N ALA A 41 15.35 -6.40 -0.59
CA ALA A 41 16.82 -6.39 -0.58
C ALA A 41 17.35 -6.78 -1.98
N VAL A 42 17.33 -5.82 -2.91
CA VAL A 42 17.64 -6.05 -4.34
C VAL A 42 19.12 -6.38 -4.53
N ALA A 43 19.40 -7.56 -5.07
CA ALA A 43 20.76 -8.07 -5.36
C ALA A 43 21.21 -7.83 -6.80
N SER A 44 20.28 -7.56 -7.72
CA SER A 44 20.56 -7.21 -9.11
C SER A 44 19.45 -6.32 -9.66
N HIS A 45 19.83 -5.23 -10.33
CA HIS A 45 18.90 -4.37 -11.05
C HIS A 45 18.60 -4.88 -12.49
N GLU A 46 19.25 -5.96 -12.92
CA GLU A 46 19.16 -6.47 -14.31
C GLU A 46 18.44 -7.81 -14.40
N GLU A 47 18.31 -8.53 -13.28
CA GLU A 47 17.82 -9.90 -13.28
C GLU A 47 16.50 -10.01 -12.51
N ILE A 48 15.50 -10.64 -13.13
CA ILE A 48 14.29 -11.10 -12.43
C ILE A 48 14.65 -12.34 -11.60
N GLU A 49 14.04 -12.48 -10.43
CA GLU A 49 14.16 -13.69 -9.61
C GLU A 49 13.66 -14.91 -10.39
N GLN A 50 14.51 -15.93 -10.57
CA GLN A 50 14.27 -17.08 -11.45
C GLN A 50 12.91 -17.75 -11.24
N ARG A 51 12.43 -17.85 -10.00
CA ARG A 51 11.12 -18.45 -9.70
C ARG A 51 9.94 -17.64 -10.22
N PHE A 52 10.15 -16.35 -10.55
CA PHE A 52 9.11 -15.48 -11.09
C PHE A 52 9.07 -15.51 -12.62
N GLY A 53 10.16 -15.85 -13.29
CA GLY A 53 10.26 -15.89 -14.75
C GLY A 53 11.32 -14.94 -15.29
N ASP A 54 11.03 -14.32 -16.41
CA ASP A 54 11.95 -13.42 -17.11
C ASP A 54 11.25 -12.12 -17.56
N TRP A 55 12.01 -11.24 -18.21
CA TRP A 55 11.51 -9.97 -18.72
C TRP A 55 10.38 -10.10 -19.75
N ASN A 56 10.38 -11.19 -20.56
CA ASN A 56 9.29 -11.43 -21.50
C ASN A 56 8.01 -11.82 -20.77
N ASP A 57 8.09 -12.54 -19.65
CA ASP A 57 6.95 -12.87 -18.81
C ASP A 57 6.35 -11.59 -18.17
N LEU A 58 7.21 -10.62 -17.80
CA LEU A 58 6.75 -9.32 -17.32
C LEU A 58 6.07 -8.51 -18.44
N ALA A 59 6.67 -8.47 -19.63
CA ALA A 59 6.08 -7.80 -20.80
C ALA A 59 4.72 -8.39 -21.19
N ALA A 60 4.60 -9.72 -21.17
CA ALA A 60 3.32 -10.39 -21.43
C ALA A 60 2.23 -10.01 -20.41
N LEU A 61 2.62 -9.71 -19.18
CA LEU A 61 1.69 -9.23 -18.15
C LEU A 61 1.17 -7.79 -18.46
N ALA A 62 1.94 -6.99 -19.22
CA ALA A 62 1.55 -5.64 -19.63
C ALA A 62 0.49 -5.63 -20.77
N GLU A 63 0.24 -6.77 -21.42
CA GLU A 63 -0.73 -6.84 -22.51
C GLU A 63 -2.16 -6.49 -22.01
N GLY A 64 -2.71 -5.39 -22.53
CA GLY A 64 -4.06 -4.90 -22.21
C GLY A 64 -4.22 -4.25 -20.83
N ARG A 65 -3.11 -3.94 -20.12
CA ARG A 65 -3.11 -3.26 -18.82
C ARG A 65 -1.83 -2.48 -18.57
N GLN A 66 -1.84 -1.60 -17.61
CA GLN A 66 -0.64 -0.89 -17.16
C GLN A 66 0.05 -1.70 -16.04
N LEU A 67 1.37 -1.63 -15.97
CA LEU A 67 2.14 -2.23 -14.89
C LEU A 67 2.71 -1.16 -13.96
N MET A 68 2.67 -1.46 -12.66
CA MET A 68 3.40 -0.74 -11.62
C MET A 68 4.49 -1.64 -11.06
N ALA A 69 5.69 -1.07 -10.88
CA ALA A 69 6.83 -1.74 -10.24
C ALA A 69 7.41 -0.89 -9.11
N ASP A 70 8.07 -1.55 -8.16
CA ASP A 70 8.80 -0.89 -7.08
C ASP A 70 10.17 -0.43 -7.55
N LEU A 71 10.48 0.83 -7.29
CA LEU A 71 11.83 1.37 -7.36
C LEU A 71 12.35 1.50 -5.93
N VAL A 72 13.15 0.51 -5.50
CA VAL A 72 13.72 0.46 -4.14
C VAL A 72 14.93 1.39 -4.08
N LEU A 73 14.70 2.64 -3.70
CA LEU A 73 15.67 3.73 -3.85
C LEU A 73 16.64 3.86 -2.70
N ASN A 74 16.20 3.54 -1.48
CA ASN A 74 16.99 3.83 -0.28
C ASN A 74 18.15 2.85 -0.10
N HIS A 75 17.99 1.59 -0.46
CA HIS A 75 18.92 0.52 -0.12
C HIS A 75 19.00 -0.58 -1.18
N ILE A 76 20.06 -1.35 -1.10
CA ILE A 76 20.35 -2.54 -1.93
C ILE A 76 20.78 -3.69 -1.03
N SER A 77 20.71 -4.92 -1.54
CA SER A 77 21.23 -6.09 -0.82
C SER A 77 22.73 -5.98 -0.55
N ALA A 78 23.17 -6.55 0.58
CA ALA A 78 24.58 -6.76 0.85
C ALA A 78 25.32 -7.58 -0.24
N SER A 79 24.58 -8.29 -1.10
CA SER A 79 25.10 -9.05 -2.25
C SER A 79 25.11 -8.26 -3.56
N HIS A 80 24.65 -7.00 -3.58
CA HIS A 80 24.59 -6.18 -4.80
C HIS A 80 25.98 -5.90 -5.39
N PRO A 81 26.14 -5.74 -6.73
CA PRO A 81 27.43 -5.42 -7.36
C PRO A 81 28.12 -4.21 -6.75
N TRP A 82 27.38 -3.16 -6.38
CA TRP A 82 27.98 -1.96 -5.74
C TRP A 82 28.54 -2.27 -4.36
N VAL A 83 27.90 -3.14 -3.57
CA VAL A 83 28.45 -3.56 -2.27
C VAL A 83 29.69 -4.43 -2.48
N ARG A 84 29.66 -5.36 -3.45
CA ARG A 84 30.87 -6.14 -3.80
C ARG A 84 32.05 -5.24 -4.24
N ALA A 85 31.79 -4.21 -5.05
CA ALA A 85 32.78 -3.23 -5.42
C ALA A 85 33.28 -2.43 -4.20
N PHE A 86 32.40 -2.09 -3.25
CA PHE A 86 32.76 -1.45 -2.00
C PHE A 86 33.71 -2.33 -1.18
N LEU A 87 33.43 -3.61 -1.02
CA LEU A 87 34.29 -4.55 -0.28
C LEU A 87 35.71 -4.62 -0.86
N LYS A 88 35.86 -4.52 -2.18
CA LYS A 88 37.15 -4.54 -2.91
C LYS A 88 37.78 -3.15 -3.12
N GLY A 89 37.04 -2.05 -2.89
CA GLY A 89 37.48 -0.70 -3.20
C GLY A 89 37.47 -0.35 -4.71
N GLU A 90 36.71 -1.11 -5.51
CA GLU A 90 36.63 -0.93 -6.98
C GLU A 90 35.71 0.24 -7.35
N GLN A 91 36.18 1.14 -8.24
CA GLN A 91 35.42 2.31 -8.70
C GLN A 91 34.68 1.99 -10.00
N PRO A 92 33.53 2.67 -10.28
CA PRO A 92 32.86 3.69 -9.44
C PRO A 92 31.98 3.06 -8.34
N GLY A 93 31.69 1.77 -8.39
CA GLY A 93 30.69 1.09 -7.55
C GLY A 93 30.93 1.26 -6.05
N SER A 94 32.19 1.31 -5.60
CA SER A 94 32.50 1.47 -4.17
C SER A 94 32.00 2.80 -3.59
N ARG A 95 31.78 3.85 -4.39
CA ARG A 95 31.22 5.13 -3.94
C ARG A 95 29.69 5.13 -3.88
N CYS A 96 29.04 4.13 -4.50
CA CYS A 96 27.59 4.02 -4.51
C CYS A 96 27.02 3.55 -3.16
N VAL A 97 27.85 3.02 -2.27
CA VAL A 97 27.49 2.60 -0.91
C VAL A 97 27.68 3.76 0.06
N LEU A 98 26.72 3.96 0.96
CA LEU A 98 26.82 4.99 1.98
C LEU A 98 27.68 4.50 3.16
N ALA A 99 28.98 4.78 3.12
CA ALA A 99 29.87 4.54 4.24
C ALA A 99 29.67 5.63 5.30
N ALA A 100 29.40 5.23 6.54
CA ALA A 100 29.27 6.12 7.69
C ALA A 100 29.50 5.34 8.98
N ALA A 101 30.01 6.03 10.01
CA ALA A 101 30.25 5.46 11.33
C ALA A 101 29.38 6.17 12.38
N PRO A 102 29.13 5.53 13.53
CA PRO A 102 28.45 6.17 14.65
C PRO A 102 29.11 7.50 15.01
N ASN A 103 28.31 8.54 15.10
CA ASN A 103 28.76 9.92 15.40
C ASN A 103 27.58 10.69 16.00
N PRO A 104 27.78 11.61 16.96
CA PRO A 104 26.71 12.42 17.52
C PRO A 104 25.89 13.23 16.50
N CYS A 105 26.44 13.52 15.33
CA CYS A 105 25.69 14.19 14.27
C CYS A 105 24.51 13.33 13.71
N TRP A 106 24.40 12.06 14.10
CA TRP A 106 23.35 11.14 13.72
C TRP A 106 22.35 10.79 14.84
N ASP A 107 22.43 11.46 15.99
CA ASP A 107 21.59 11.13 17.17
C ASP A 107 20.10 11.42 16.92
N ASN A 108 19.78 12.35 16.02
CA ASN A 108 18.39 12.75 15.69
C ASN A 108 17.75 11.90 14.58
N VAL A 109 18.46 10.91 14.02
CA VAL A 109 17.97 10.14 12.86
C VAL A 109 16.71 9.36 13.20
N VAL A 110 15.67 9.57 12.40
CA VAL A 110 14.42 8.80 12.52
C VAL A 110 14.65 7.33 12.12
N ARG A 111 14.27 6.43 13.03
CA ARG A 111 14.49 4.98 12.90
C ARG A 111 13.18 4.25 12.63
N PRO A 112 12.97 3.68 11.41
CA PRO A 112 11.77 2.89 11.11
C PRO A 112 11.85 1.46 11.68
N ARG A 113 13.03 1.01 12.13
CA ARG A 113 13.29 -0.34 12.66
C ARG A 113 14.05 -0.29 13.97
N SER A 114 14.01 -1.39 14.73
CA SER A 114 14.80 -1.57 15.96
C SER A 114 16.21 -2.12 15.70
N SER A 115 16.54 -2.53 14.47
CA SER A 115 17.88 -3.00 14.07
C SER A 115 18.94 -1.91 14.22
N ALA A 116 20.22 -2.25 14.26
CA ALA A 116 21.31 -1.28 14.30
C ALA A 116 21.30 -0.39 13.03
N LEU A 117 21.58 0.93 13.20
CA LEU A 117 21.64 1.89 12.06
C LEU A 117 22.88 1.66 11.20
N PHE A 118 23.93 1.12 11.78
CA PHE A 118 25.20 0.89 11.14
C PHE A 118 25.57 -0.59 11.19
N THR A 119 26.10 -1.10 10.10
CA THR A 119 26.63 -2.47 9.97
C THR A 119 28.09 -2.41 9.59
N THR A 120 28.93 -3.19 10.25
CA THR A 120 30.35 -3.30 9.90
C THR A 120 30.54 -4.44 8.89
N LEU A 121 31.15 -4.12 7.77
CA LEU A 121 31.50 -5.07 6.71
C LEU A 121 33.01 -5.32 6.71
N ALA A 122 33.42 -6.57 6.49
CA ALA A 122 34.83 -6.90 6.26
C ALA A 122 35.19 -6.57 4.82
N THR A 123 36.12 -5.62 4.61
CA THR A 123 36.61 -5.21 3.29
C THR A 123 38.09 -5.58 3.10
N ASP A 124 38.57 -5.56 1.87
CA ASP A 124 40.00 -5.80 1.57
C ASP A 124 40.92 -4.74 2.19
N ARG A 125 40.35 -3.63 2.65
CA ARG A 125 41.05 -2.52 3.32
C ARG A 125 40.96 -2.57 4.86
N GLY A 126 40.26 -3.58 5.40
CA GLY A 126 39.93 -3.71 6.81
C GLY A 126 38.42 -3.52 7.06
N PRO A 127 37.95 -3.59 8.31
CA PRO A 127 36.54 -3.43 8.64
C PRO A 127 36.08 -1.98 8.37
N GLU A 128 35.03 -1.82 7.59
CA GLU A 128 34.39 -0.53 7.31
C GLU A 128 32.90 -0.57 7.69
N THR A 129 32.38 0.55 8.14
CA THR A 129 31.00 0.67 8.59
C THR A 129 30.16 1.36 7.52
N VAL A 130 28.99 0.75 7.25
CA VAL A 130 28.01 1.25 6.28
C VAL A 130 26.69 1.55 6.97
N TRP A 131 25.89 2.42 6.36
CA TRP A 131 24.56 2.77 6.81
C TRP A 131 23.55 1.68 6.41
N THR A 132 22.67 1.28 7.34
CA THR A 132 21.65 0.24 7.15
C THR A 132 20.34 0.64 7.84
N THR A 133 19.56 1.50 7.19
CA THR A 133 18.32 2.06 7.74
C THR A 133 17.33 0.97 8.17
N PHE A 134 17.17 -0.09 7.37
CA PHE A 134 16.14 -1.10 7.55
C PHE A 134 16.66 -2.42 8.12
N GLY A 135 17.90 -2.79 7.81
CA GLY A 135 18.49 -4.03 8.32
C GLY A 135 19.87 -4.33 7.73
N PRO A 136 20.62 -5.27 8.30
CA PRO A 136 22.01 -5.54 7.91
C PRO A 136 22.20 -5.95 6.45
N ASP A 137 21.19 -6.59 5.83
CA ASP A 137 21.18 -6.97 4.42
C ASP A 137 20.64 -5.87 3.49
N GLN A 138 20.30 -4.71 4.04
CA GLN A 138 19.75 -3.57 3.29
C GLN A 138 20.68 -2.37 3.44
N VAL A 139 21.75 -2.35 2.62
CA VAL A 139 22.83 -1.34 2.65
C VAL A 139 22.35 -0.09 1.92
N ASP A 140 22.37 1.05 2.61
CA ASP A 140 21.89 2.32 2.06
C ASP A 140 22.77 2.83 0.94
N VAL A 141 22.13 3.43 -0.07
CA VAL A 141 22.77 3.94 -1.30
C VAL A 141 23.22 5.37 -1.10
N ASN A 142 24.37 5.73 -1.64
CA ASN A 142 24.92 7.08 -1.59
C ASN A 142 24.40 7.95 -2.75
N TRP A 143 23.25 8.59 -2.57
CA TRP A 143 22.66 9.49 -3.59
C TRP A 143 23.47 10.75 -3.90
N ARG A 144 24.60 11.00 -3.22
CA ARG A 144 25.57 12.04 -3.59
C ARG A 144 26.45 11.63 -4.76
N GLU A 145 26.52 10.32 -5.06
CA GLU A 145 27.31 9.77 -6.15
C GLU A 145 26.47 9.76 -7.44
N PRO A 146 26.89 10.45 -8.52
CA PRO A 146 26.16 10.49 -9.79
C PRO A 146 25.90 9.10 -10.41
N GLU A 147 26.79 8.13 -10.21
CA GLU A 147 26.60 6.76 -10.72
C GLU A 147 25.35 6.09 -10.14
N VAL A 148 24.91 6.47 -8.94
CA VAL A 148 23.67 5.98 -8.35
C VAL A 148 22.48 6.45 -9.19
N LEU A 149 22.39 7.75 -9.51
CA LEU A 149 21.32 8.27 -10.37
C LEU A 149 21.34 7.62 -11.75
N LEU A 150 22.51 7.44 -12.35
CA LEU A 150 22.66 6.78 -13.64
C LEU A 150 22.22 5.32 -13.57
N GLY A 151 22.56 4.59 -12.51
CA GLY A 151 22.12 3.20 -12.29
C GLY A 151 20.61 3.08 -12.21
N PHE A 152 19.95 3.93 -11.42
CA PHE A 152 18.49 3.95 -11.33
C PHE A 152 17.82 4.45 -12.61
N THR A 153 18.45 5.35 -13.38
CA THR A 153 17.96 5.74 -14.71
C THR A 153 17.97 4.55 -15.68
N ARG A 154 19.04 3.75 -15.69
CA ARG A 154 19.09 2.52 -16.50
C ARG A 154 18.01 1.50 -16.09
N LEU A 155 17.77 1.35 -14.79
CA LEU A 155 16.68 0.49 -14.30
C LEU A 155 15.31 1.01 -14.73
N LEU A 156 15.08 2.33 -14.67
CA LEU A 156 13.85 2.95 -15.17
C LEU A 156 13.67 2.70 -16.67
N ASP A 157 14.74 2.89 -17.47
CA ASP A 157 14.72 2.60 -18.90
C ASP A 157 14.37 1.13 -19.17
N LEU A 158 14.95 0.21 -18.40
CA LEU A 158 14.67 -1.22 -18.48
C LEU A 158 13.21 -1.51 -18.15
N PHE A 159 12.68 -0.96 -17.07
CA PHE A 159 11.27 -1.10 -16.67
C PHE A 159 10.33 -0.60 -17.78
N CYS A 160 10.55 0.60 -18.29
CA CYS A 160 9.73 1.17 -19.36
C CYS A 160 9.78 0.32 -20.65
N SER A 161 10.94 -0.26 -21.00
CA SER A 161 11.09 -1.11 -22.19
C SER A 161 10.29 -2.42 -22.12
N TYR A 162 9.93 -2.87 -20.90
CA TYR A 162 9.09 -4.04 -20.64
C TYR A 162 7.66 -3.69 -20.17
N GLY A 163 7.21 -2.46 -20.42
CA GLY A 163 5.81 -2.07 -20.25
C GLY A 163 5.42 -1.56 -18.86
N VAL A 164 6.39 -1.32 -17.96
CA VAL A 164 6.13 -0.64 -16.69
C VAL A 164 5.89 0.84 -16.96
N GLN A 165 4.76 1.35 -16.48
CA GLN A 165 4.33 2.75 -16.66
C GLN A 165 4.16 3.47 -15.31
N TRP A 166 3.99 2.73 -14.21
CA TRP A 166 3.84 3.27 -12.87
C TRP A 166 5.03 2.87 -12.01
N LEU A 167 5.59 3.82 -11.28
CA LEU A 167 6.69 3.59 -10.35
C LEU A 167 6.24 3.86 -8.92
N ARG A 168 6.34 2.87 -8.06
CA ARG A 168 6.24 3.04 -6.61
C ARG A 168 7.64 3.33 -6.06
N LEU A 169 7.83 4.52 -5.52
CA LEU A 169 9.09 4.93 -4.91
C LEU A 169 9.12 4.45 -3.46
N ASP A 170 9.74 3.29 -3.26
CA ASP A 170 9.84 2.63 -1.95
C ASP A 170 10.72 3.43 -0.99
N ALA A 171 10.20 3.67 0.21
CA ALA A 171 10.93 4.32 1.32
C ALA A 171 11.63 5.63 0.93
N VAL A 172 11.08 6.38 -0.03
CA VAL A 172 11.73 7.55 -0.65
C VAL A 172 12.08 8.65 0.34
N GLY A 173 11.35 8.76 1.44
CA GLY A 173 11.64 9.73 2.50
C GLY A 173 13.03 9.58 3.11
N PHE A 174 13.61 8.37 3.06
CA PHE A 174 14.90 8.07 3.70
C PHE A 174 16.13 8.19 2.77
N VAL A 175 15.98 8.50 1.49
CA VAL A 175 17.08 8.41 0.50
C VAL A 175 18.25 9.37 0.76
N TRP A 176 18.04 10.48 1.47
CA TRP A 176 19.08 11.49 1.69
C TRP A 176 19.46 11.62 3.16
N LYS A 177 20.77 11.49 3.47
CA LYS A 177 21.31 11.62 4.82
C LYS A 177 22.06 12.95 4.97
N GLN A 178 21.63 13.75 5.94
CA GLN A 178 22.23 15.05 6.25
C GLN A 178 22.66 15.09 7.72
N PRO A 179 23.96 15.35 8.02
CA PRO A 179 24.40 15.49 9.41
C PRO A 179 23.56 16.51 10.18
N PHE A 180 23.29 16.22 11.45
CA PHE A 180 22.48 17.04 12.38
C PHE A 180 21.01 17.19 12.01
N SER A 181 20.52 16.40 11.06
CA SER A 181 19.10 16.32 10.72
C SER A 181 18.50 14.99 11.18
N ASP A 182 17.20 14.83 10.99
CA ASP A 182 16.45 13.59 11.20
C ASP A 182 16.63 12.56 10.07
N CYS A 183 17.27 12.94 8.98
CA CYS A 183 17.54 12.14 7.78
C CYS A 183 16.27 11.56 7.12
N ILE A 184 15.14 12.24 7.24
CA ILE A 184 13.91 11.90 6.55
C ILE A 184 13.33 13.15 5.88
N HIS A 185 12.67 13.01 4.73
CA HIS A 185 12.03 14.09 3.96
C HIS A 185 12.95 15.30 3.68
N GLN A 186 14.22 15.05 3.52
CA GLN A 186 15.17 16.13 3.22
C GLN A 186 14.86 16.77 1.85
N PRO A 187 15.13 18.07 1.64
CA PRO A 187 14.85 18.75 0.36
C PRO A 187 15.39 18.02 -0.86
N GLN A 188 16.49 17.30 -0.72
CA GLN A 188 17.10 16.53 -1.81
C GLN A 188 16.26 15.27 -2.15
N ALA A 189 15.54 14.69 -1.18
CA ALA A 189 14.60 13.59 -1.44
C ALA A 189 13.43 14.08 -2.31
N HIS A 190 12.89 15.26 -2.03
CA HIS A 190 11.86 15.89 -2.85
C HIS A 190 12.36 16.16 -4.28
N ARG A 191 13.57 16.73 -4.43
CA ARG A 191 14.19 16.95 -5.74
C ARG A 191 14.42 15.65 -6.51
N LEU A 192 14.77 14.57 -5.81
CA LEU A 192 14.90 13.26 -6.44
C LEU A 192 13.57 12.77 -7.02
N VAL A 193 12.47 12.95 -6.30
CA VAL A 193 11.13 12.59 -6.80
C VAL A 193 10.79 13.38 -8.07
N GLU A 194 11.04 14.70 -8.10
CA GLU A 194 10.86 15.53 -9.30
C GLU A 194 11.70 15.01 -10.48
N VAL A 195 12.97 14.70 -10.25
CA VAL A 195 13.87 14.19 -11.30
C VAL A 195 13.38 12.84 -11.83
N LEU A 196 12.98 11.91 -10.94
CA LEU A 196 12.47 10.59 -11.35
C LEU A 196 11.16 10.72 -12.13
N ARG A 197 10.27 11.64 -11.74
CA ARG A 197 9.06 11.95 -12.50
C ARG A 197 9.38 12.44 -13.91
N LEU A 198 10.25 13.44 -14.05
CA LEU A 198 10.66 13.96 -15.36
C LEU A 198 11.30 12.88 -16.24
N LEU A 199 12.14 12.02 -15.64
CA LEU A 199 12.74 10.90 -16.33
C LEU A 199 11.68 9.89 -16.80
N LEU A 200 10.70 9.56 -15.96
CA LEU A 200 9.61 8.66 -16.34
C LEU A 200 8.75 9.26 -17.47
N GLU A 201 8.30 10.51 -17.31
CA GLU A 201 7.45 11.20 -18.29
C GLU A 201 8.14 11.35 -19.66
N SER A 202 9.48 11.51 -19.68
CA SER A 202 10.25 11.57 -20.93
C SER A 202 10.24 10.25 -21.72
N ARG A 203 10.00 9.10 -21.09
CA ARG A 203 9.95 7.77 -21.68
C ARG A 203 8.50 7.29 -21.86
N CYS A 204 7.68 7.61 -20.90
CA CYS A 204 6.27 7.26 -20.84
C CYS A 204 5.47 8.51 -20.45
N PRO A 205 4.92 9.28 -21.43
CA PRO A 205 4.20 10.53 -21.14
C PRO A 205 2.97 10.37 -20.22
N GLN A 206 2.45 9.16 -20.07
CA GLN A 206 1.36 8.83 -19.15
C GLN A 206 1.88 8.10 -17.89
N GLY A 207 3.16 8.18 -17.64
CA GLY A 207 3.81 7.55 -16.50
C GLY A 207 3.34 8.16 -15.18
N VAL A 208 3.18 7.32 -14.16
CA VAL A 208 2.69 7.74 -12.84
C VAL A 208 3.72 7.40 -11.78
N VAL A 209 4.05 8.39 -10.97
CA VAL A 209 4.92 8.23 -9.79
C VAL A 209 4.04 8.19 -8.54
N VAL A 210 4.27 7.16 -7.72
CA VAL A 210 3.58 6.93 -6.46
C VAL A 210 4.61 6.90 -5.33
N THR A 211 4.48 7.78 -4.33
CA THR A 211 5.37 7.75 -3.16
C THR A 211 4.84 6.82 -2.07
N GLU A 212 5.77 6.11 -1.44
CA GLU A 212 5.51 5.29 -0.26
C GLU A 212 6.27 5.85 0.94
N THR A 213 5.52 6.44 1.87
CA THR A 213 6.04 7.02 3.11
C THR A 213 5.05 6.77 4.25
N ASN A 214 5.37 5.79 5.12
CA ASN A 214 4.55 5.44 6.29
C ASN A 214 4.89 6.36 7.47
N VAL A 215 4.40 7.59 7.41
CA VAL A 215 4.69 8.72 8.31
C VAL A 215 3.39 9.47 8.64
N PRO A 216 3.40 10.46 9.55
CA PRO A 216 2.25 11.34 9.75
C PRO A 216 1.74 11.98 8.45
N GLU A 217 0.43 12.22 8.37
CA GLU A 217 -0.25 12.61 7.13
C GLU A 217 0.37 13.83 6.44
N GLN A 218 0.73 14.88 7.19
CA GLN A 218 1.32 16.09 6.60
C GLN A 218 2.67 15.83 5.93
N GLU A 219 3.50 14.97 6.53
CA GLU A 219 4.79 14.58 5.96
C GLU A 219 4.58 13.76 4.66
N ASN A 220 3.62 12.84 4.66
CA ASN A 220 3.26 12.04 3.49
C ASN A 220 2.72 12.91 2.34
N LEU A 221 1.83 13.85 2.65
CA LEU A 221 1.22 14.75 1.66
C LEU A 221 2.22 15.76 1.07
N SER A 222 3.37 16.02 1.74
CA SER A 222 4.36 16.97 1.25
C SER A 222 4.85 16.68 -0.17
N TYR A 223 4.85 15.42 -0.59
CA TYR A 223 5.21 14.99 -1.95
C TYR A 223 4.14 15.26 -3.02
N LEU A 224 2.97 15.78 -2.64
CA LEU A 224 1.89 16.12 -3.57
C LEU A 224 1.67 17.64 -3.68
N THR A 225 2.12 18.42 -2.67
CA THR A 225 1.73 19.83 -2.51
C THR A 225 2.19 20.75 -3.63
N THR A 226 3.31 20.45 -4.28
CA THR A 226 3.83 21.26 -5.39
C THR A 226 3.15 20.94 -6.73
N GLY A 227 2.55 19.74 -6.86
CA GLY A 227 2.04 19.22 -8.12
C GLY A 227 3.12 18.79 -9.12
N SER A 228 4.42 18.98 -8.80
CA SER A 228 5.55 18.64 -9.67
C SER A 228 6.34 17.40 -9.22
N GLU A 229 6.03 16.86 -8.06
CA GLU A 229 6.70 15.71 -7.49
C GLU A 229 5.96 14.41 -7.83
N ALA A 230 5.28 13.77 -6.86
CA ALA A 230 4.51 12.57 -7.14
C ALA A 230 3.12 12.89 -7.72
N HIS A 231 2.56 11.94 -8.47
CA HIS A 231 1.15 11.97 -8.88
C HIS A 231 0.25 11.44 -7.78
N LEU A 232 0.71 10.40 -7.08
CA LEU A 232 -0.04 9.74 -6.01
C LEU A 232 0.85 9.53 -4.80
N ALA A 233 0.23 9.57 -3.61
CA ALA A 233 0.84 9.09 -2.38
C ALA A 233 -0.04 8.01 -1.74
N TYR A 234 0.55 7.04 -1.07
CA TYR A 234 -0.18 6.02 -0.32
C TYR A 234 -1.02 6.66 0.77
N ASN A 235 -2.29 6.31 0.87
CA ASN A 235 -3.18 6.80 1.93
C ASN A 235 -3.02 5.94 3.19
N PHE A 236 -1.91 6.11 3.90
CA PHE A 236 -1.58 5.33 5.09
C PHE A 236 -2.50 5.54 6.31
N PRO A 237 -3.15 6.70 6.54
CA PRO A 237 -4.14 6.82 7.60
C PRO A 237 -5.38 5.95 7.41
N LEU A 238 -5.77 5.68 6.15
CA LEU A 238 -7.03 4.99 5.83
C LEU A 238 -7.13 3.56 6.39
N PRO A 239 -6.14 2.64 6.21
CA PRO A 239 -6.24 1.28 6.71
C PRO A 239 -6.51 1.19 8.21
N PRO A 240 -5.70 1.82 9.11
CA PRO A 240 -5.94 1.69 10.54
C PRO A 240 -7.21 2.41 11.02
N LEU A 241 -7.66 3.50 10.38
CA LEU A 241 -8.91 4.18 10.70
C LEU A 241 -10.13 3.34 10.32
N VAL A 242 -10.12 2.74 9.13
CA VAL A 242 -11.20 1.83 8.69
C VAL A 242 -11.24 0.57 9.55
N LEU A 243 -10.07 0.02 9.89
CA LEU A 243 -9.97 -1.14 10.78
C LEU A 243 -10.57 -0.82 12.15
N GLU A 244 -10.18 0.31 12.73
CA GLU A 244 -10.70 0.75 14.02
C GLU A 244 -12.22 0.95 13.99
N ALA A 245 -12.74 1.64 12.97
CA ALA A 245 -14.17 1.85 12.82
C ALA A 245 -14.95 0.52 12.75
N CYS A 246 -14.44 -0.46 12.00
CA CYS A 246 -15.05 -1.80 11.95
C CYS A 246 -14.99 -2.55 13.28
N LEU A 247 -13.85 -2.51 13.98
CA LEU A 247 -13.67 -3.31 15.20
C LEU A 247 -14.33 -2.66 16.42
N SER A 248 -14.35 -1.34 16.49
CA SER A 248 -15.07 -0.59 17.53
C SER A 248 -16.57 -0.47 17.25
N ARG A 249 -17.01 -0.69 15.99
CA ARG A 249 -18.36 -0.43 15.49
C ARG A 249 -18.75 1.03 15.57
N ARG A 250 -17.76 1.90 15.43
CA ARG A 250 -17.89 3.35 15.55
C ARG A 250 -17.08 4.06 14.49
N ALA A 251 -17.76 4.80 13.64
CA ALA A 251 -17.15 5.56 12.55
C ALA A 251 -16.89 7.04 12.88
N ASP A 252 -17.03 7.46 14.14
CA ASP A 252 -16.88 8.87 14.54
C ASP A 252 -15.49 9.43 14.18
N LEU A 253 -14.41 8.69 14.50
CA LEU A 253 -13.05 9.10 14.17
C LEU A 253 -12.83 9.10 12.64
N LEU A 254 -13.31 8.08 11.97
CA LEU A 254 -13.23 7.98 10.51
C LEU A 254 -13.97 9.13 9.83
N ASN A 255 -15.21 9.45 10.26
CA ASN A 255 -15.98 10.58 9.75
C ASN A 255 -15.26 11.91 9.94
N SER A 256 -14.72 12.16 11.14
CA SER A 256 -13.98 13.39 11.44
C SER A 256 -12.71 13.53 10.60
N TRP A 257 -12.06 12.42 10.25
CA TRP A 257 -10.90 12.43 9.36
C TRP A 257 -11.32 12.62 7.89
N LEU A 258 -12.34 11.90 7.43
CA LEU A 258 -12.87 12.03 6.06
C LEU A 258 -13.38 13.46 5.78
N ALA A 259 -13.98 14.14 6.76
CA ALA A 259 -14.45 15.52 6.62
C ALA A 259 -13.30 16.53 6.38
N ARG A 260 -12.06 16.14 6.70
CA ARG A 260 -10.84 16.94 6.46
C ARG A 260 -10.03 16.41 5.28
N TRP A 261 -10.70 15.75 4.30
CA TRP A 261 -10.02 15.23 3.11
C TRP A 261 -9.14 16.31 2.46
N PRO A 262 -7.87 16.00 2.14
CA PRO A 262 -6.93 17.02 1.69
C PRO A 262 -7.35 17.62 0.35
N GLN A 263 -7.21 18.94 0.24
CA GLN A 263 -7.30 19.64 -1.04
C GLN A 263 -5.94 19.55 -1.72
N LEU A 264 -5.88 18.78 -2.78
CA LEU A 264 -4.63 18.48 -3.51
C LEU A 264 -4.60 19.25 -4.84
N PRO A 265 -3.40 19.54 -5.38
CA PRO A 265 -3.25 20.11 -6.71
C PRO A 265 -3.91 19.23 -7.78
N PRO A 266 -4.31 19.81 -8.93
CA PRO A 266 -4.82 19.03 -10.06
C PRO A 266 -3.89 17.87 -10.44
N GLU A 267 -4.47 16.76 -10.89
CA GLU A 267 -3.75 15.54 -11.30
C GLU A 267 -2.92 14.86 -10.20
N THR A 268 -3.11 15.27 -8.96
CA THR A 268 -2.53 14.59 -7.79
C THR A 268 -3.62 13.98 -6.92
N GLY A 269 -3.30 12.88 -6.24
CA GLY A 269 -4.30 12.17 -5.45
C GLY A 269 -3.71 11.17 -4.48
N LEU A 270 -4.61 10.41 -3.85
CA LEU A 270 -4.24 9.36 -2.91
C LEU A 270 -4.45 7.97 -3.54
N LEU A 271 -3.51 7.07 -3.30
CA LEU A 271 -3.68 5.64 -3.54
C LEU A 271 -4.34 5.03 -2.30
N ASN A 272 -5.65 4.75 -2.40
CA ASN A 272 -6.45 4.23 -1.30
C ASN A 272 -6.34 2.71 -1.22
N PHE A 273 -6.05 2.18 -0.05
CA PHE A 273 -5.94 0.74 0.19
C PHE A 273 -6.38 0.39 1.61
N THR A 274 -6.69 -0.87 1.86
CA THR A 274 -6.95 -1.40 3.21
C THR A 274 -5.84 -2.33 3.68
N ALA A 275 -5.22 -3.04 2.76
CA ALA A 275 -4.15 -3.98 3.02
C ALA A 275 -3.08 -3.91 1.92
N CYS A 276 -1.84 -4.21 2.29
CA CYS A 276 -0.72 -4.39 1.38
C CYS A 276 0.20 -5.53 1.88
N HIS A 277 1.35 -5.69 1.26
CA HIS A 277 2.36 -6.67 1.66
C HIS A 277 3.04 -6.35 2.99
N ASP A 278 2.95 -5.10 3.45
CA ASP A 278 3.35 -4.70 4.80
C ASP A 278 2.24 -4.97 5.81
N GLY A 279 2.51 -4.74 7.09
CA GLY A 279 1.46 -4.66 8.07
C GLY A 279 0.73 -3.32 8.01
N ILE A 280 -0.27 -3.17 8.85
CA ILE A 280 -1.03 -1.93 8.99
C ILE A 280 -0.21 -0.96 9.83
N GLY A 281 0.28 0.12 9.21
CA GLY A 281 1.11 1.12 9.85
C GLY A 281 0.35 1.92 10.91
N LEU A 282 1.02 2.24 12.02
CA LEU A 282 0.41 2.98 13.13
C LEU A 282 0.91 4.42 13.24
N ARG A 283 2.04 4.77 12.64
CA ARG A 283 2.55 6.16 12.62
C ARG A 283 1.55 7.18 12.05
N PRO A 284 0.79 6.85 11.00
CA PRO A 284 -0.22 7.76 10.46
C PRO A 284 -1.34 8.12 11.44
N LEU A 285 -1.49 7.36 12.54
CA LEU A 285 -2.46 7.67 13.61
C LEU A 285 -1.91 8.65 14.67
N GLU A 286 -0.63 9.01 14.61
CA GLU A 286 -0.02 9.97 15.53
C GLU A 286 -0.75 11.33 15.39
N GLY A 287 -1.29 11.81 16.50
CA GLY A 287 -2.12 13.03 16.53
C GLY A 287 -3.58 12.86 16.06
N LEU A 288 -3.96 11.70 15.51
CA LEU A 288 -5.33 11.40 15.09
C LEU A 288 -6.09 10.53 16.08
N MET A 289 -5.43 9.58 16.75
CA MET A 289 -6.07 8.62 17.64
C MET A 289 -5.49 8.69 19.04
N GLU A 290 -6.36 8.71 20.04
CA GLU A 290 -5.97 8.66 21.45
C GLU A 290 -5.33 7.30 21.82
N SER A 291 -4.35 7.31 22.72
CA SER A 291 -3.61 6.13 23.14
C SER A 291 -4.50 5.00 23.68
N ALA A 292 -5.56 5.34 24.43
CA ALA A 292 -6.49 4.34 24.96
C ALA A 292 -7.24 3.60 23.83
N ARG A 293 -7.66 4.34 22.79
CA ARG A 293 -8.35 3.78 21.60
C ARG A 293 -7.39 2.92 20.78
N LEU A 294 -6.14 3.35 20.62
CA LEU A 294 -5.09 2.56 19.98
C LEU A 294 -4.85 1.22 20.71
N LEU A 295 -4.72 1.25 22.03
CA LEU A 295 -4.54 0.01 22.82
C LEU A 295 -5.72 -0.96 22.65
N GLN A 296 -6.95 -0.45 22.59
CA GLN A 296 -8.14 -1.28 22.30
C GLN A 296 -8.07 -1.90 20.91
N LEU A 297 -7.66 -1.13 19.90
CA LEU A 297 -7.47 -1.63 18.53
C LEU A 297 -6.43 -2.76 18.50
N LEU A 298 -5.28 -2.58 19.13
CA LEU A 298 -4.22 -3.60 19.19
C LEU A 298 -4.73 -4.89 19.85
N ALA A 299 -5.37 -4.78 21.02
CA ALA A 299 -5.95 -5.93 21.71
C ALA A 299 -7.04 -6.65 20.89
N GLN A 300 -7.81 -5.91 20.09
CA GLN A 300 -8.78 -6.49 19.16
C GLN A 300 -8.11 -7.29 18.03
N CYS A 301 -7.00 -6.78 17.48
CA CYS A 301 -6.24 -7.45 16.42
C CYS A 301 -5.54 -8.71 16.95
N GLU A 302 -4.94 -8.64 18.14
CA GLU A 302 -4.29 -9.80 18.78
C GLU A 302 -5.28 -10.93 19.04
N ARG A 303 -6.49 -10.64 19.51
CA ARG A 303 -7.58 -11.64 19.66
C ARG A 303 -7.98 -12.32 18.35
N ARG A 304 -7.66 -11.72 17.20
CA ARG A 304 -7.90 -12.25 15.84
C ARG A 304 -6.67 -12.91 15.23
N GLY A 305 -5.63 -13.14 16.05
CA GLY A 305 -4.37 -13.75 15.64
C GLY A 305 -3.42 -12.80 14.95
N GLY A 306 -3.60 -11.49 15.11
CA GLY A 306 -2.64 -10.47 14.68
C GLY A 306 -1.43 -10.38 15.60
N LEU A 307 -0.35 -9.84 15.07
CA LEU A 307 0.91 -9.61 15.77
C LEU A 307 1.27 -8.12 15.71
N VAL A 308 1.78 -7.56 16.80
CA VAL A 308 2.21 -6.15 16.85
C VAL A 308 3.73 -6.08 16.75
N SER A 309 4.23 -5.36 15.76
CA SER A 309 5.64 -5.00 15.64
C SER A 309 5.89 -3.66 16.32
N HIS A 310 7.08 -3.49 16.92
CA HIS A 310 7.47 -2.30 17.66
C HIS A 310 8.65 -1.60 16.98
N ARG A 311 8.76 -0.28 17.18
CA ARG A 311 9.95 0.52 16.86
C ARG A 311 10.55 1.07 18.15
N ARG A 312 11.85 1.36 18.12
CA ARG A 312 12.53 2.00 19.24
C ARG A 312 12.62 3.51 19.00
N LEU A 313 12.24 4.29 19.99
CA LEU A 313 12.44 5.73 20.05
C LEU A 313 13.88 6.08 20.45
N ALA A 314 14.26 7.36 20.31
CA ALA A 314 15.59 7.85 20.68
C ALA A 314 15.93 7.66 22.17
N ASP A 315 14.93 7.73 23.06
CA ASP A 315 15.05 7.47 24.50
C ASP A 315 15.10 5.98 24.86
N GLY A 316 15.03 5.08 23.86
CA GLY A 316 15.08 3.63 24.04
C GLY A 316 13.72 2.97 24.27
N LEU A 317 12.63 3.74 24.41
CA LEU A 317 11.28 3.20 24.59
C LEU A 317 10.82 2.47 23.31
N GLU A 318 10.19 1.31 23.47
CA GLU A 318 9.55 0.59 22.39
C GLU A 318 8.07 0.97 22.27
N VAL A 319 7.65 1.41 21.09
CA VAL A 319 6.27 1.79 20.80
C VAL A 319 5.71 0.95 19.65
N PRO A 320 4.40 0.65 19.64
CA PRO A 320 3.76 -0.04 18.52
C PRO A 320 4.01 0.70 17.21
N TYR A 321 4.35 -0.06 16.18
CA TYR A 321 4.70 0.48 14.87
C TYR A 321 3.79 -0.04 13.74
N GLU A 322 3.46 -1.36 13.79
CA GLU A 322 2.77 -2.03 12.70
C GLU A 322 1.95 -3.21 13.24
N ILE A 323 0.73 -3.42 12.74
CA ILE A 323 -0.08 -4.61 13.01
C ILE A 323 0.05 -5.56 11.82
N ASN A 324 0.56 -6.76 12.06
CA ASN A 324 0.65 -7.82 11.07
C ASN A 324 -0.56 -8.75 11.22
N ILE A 325 -1.48 -8.65 10.28
CA ILE A 325 -2.72 -9.45 10.22
C ILE A 325 -3.25 -9.42 8.80
N SER A 326 -3.80 -10.52 8.29
CA SER A 326 -4.53 -10.44 7.03
C SER A 326 -5.83 -9.65 7.22
N TRP A 327 -6.20 -8.84 6.22
CA TRP A 327 -7.42 -8.03 6.32
C TRP A 327 -8.67 -8.87 6.51
N TRP A 328 -8.71 -10.05 5.88
CA TRP A 328 -9.79 -11.03 6.07
C TRP A 328 -9.89 -11.49 7.53
N SER A 329 -8.78 -11.91 8.14
CA SER A 329 -8.77 -12.33 9.54
C SER A 329 -9.11 -11.20 10.49
N ALA A 330 -8.72 -9.98 10.18
CA ALA A 330 -9.06 -8.80 10.98
C ALA A 330 -10.58 -8.55 11.05
N MET A 331 -11.32 -8.91 10.00
CA MET A 331 -12.79 -8.77 9.96
C MET A 331 -13.54 -9.90 10.67
N ALA A 332 -12.88 -10.95 11.15
CA ALA A 332 -13.50 -12.03 11.89
C ALA A 332 -13.96 -11.60 13.29
N ALA A 333 -15.00 -12.24 13.83
CA ALA A 333 -15.37 -12.15 15.25
C ALA A 333 -15.01 -13.47 15.95
N PRO A 334 -14.03 -13.48 16.86
CA PRO A 334 -13.58 -14.72 17.49
C PRO A 334 -14.73 -15.47 18.20
N GLY A 335 -14.90 -16.73 17.86
CA GLY A 335 -15.75 -17.68 18.57
C GLY A 335 -17.24 -17.73 18.21
N ARG A 336 -17.78 -16.81 17.41
CA ARG A 336 -19.25 -16.77 17.15
C ARG A 336 -19.69 -16.24 15.79
N ASP A 337 -18.76 -15.93 14.88
CA ASP A 337 -19.12 -15.21 13.66
C ASP A 337 -19.33 -16.18 12.48
N PRO A 338 -20.56 -16.31 11.96
CA PRO A 338 -20.75 -16.95 10.68
C PRO A 338 -19.95 -16.22 9.59
N SER A 339 -19.39 -16.97 8.63
CA SER A 339 -18.55 -16.42 7.57
C SER A 339 -19.21 -15.28 6.78
N HIS A 340 -20.54 -15.31 6.65
CA HIS A 340 -21.28 -14.25 5.96
C HIS A 340 -21.22 -12.88 6.67
N HIS A 341 -21.13 -12.82 8.00
CA HIS A 341 -20.92 -11.57 8.73
C HIS A 341 -19.50 -11.06 8.57
N GLN A 342 -18.51 -11.96 8.57
CA GLN A 342 -17.12 -11.61 8.27
C GLN A 342 -17.01 -11.04 6.85
N ARG A 343 -17.64 -11.70 5.87
CA ARG A 343 -17.68 -11.24 4.49
C ARG A 343 -18.36 -9.87 4.36
N ALA A 344 -19.47 -9.64 5.05
CA ALA A 344 -20.16 -8.35 5.03
C ALA A 344 -19.28 -7.22 5.56
N ARG A 345 -18.59 -7.43 6.70
CA ARG A 345 -17.63 -6.45 7.24
C ARG A 345 -16.46 -6.22 6.28
N PHE A 346 -15.92 -7.28 5.70
CA PHE A 346 -14.85 -7.17 4.71
C PHE A 346 -15.31 -6.32 3.52
N LEU A 347 -16.45 -6.66 2.92
CA LEU A 347 -17.00 -5.94 1.76
C LEU A 347 -17.32 -4.47 2.08
N LEU A 348 -17.86 -4.18 3.27
CA LEU A 348 -18.06 -2.79 3.73
C LEU A 348 -16.79 -1.95 3.56
N THR A 349 -15.64 -2.47 4.00
CA THR A 349 -14.36 -1.74 3.92
C THR A 349 -13.86 -1.57 2.48
N GLN A 350 -14.06 -2.58 1.63
CA GLN A 350 -13.64 -2.52 0.24
C GLN A 350 -14.55 -1.62 -0.60
N LEU A 351 -15.84 -1.64 -0.33
CA LEU A 351 -16.82 -0.75 -0.99
C LEU A 351 -16.61 0.71 -0.59
N LEU A 352 -16.23 0.98 0.68
CA LEU A 352 -15.85 2.33 1.09
C LEU A 352 -14.67 2.85 0.26
N LEU A 353 -13.61 2.02 0.06
CA LEU A 353 -12.47 2.36 -0.81
C LEU A 353 -12.92 2.84 -2.19
N LEU A 354 -13.92 2.18 -2.76
CA LEU A 354 -14.42 2.49 -4.10
C LEU A 354 -15.21 3.80 -4.16
N THR A 355 -15.60 4.35 -3.02
CA THR A 355 -16.38 5.61 -2.97
C THR A 355 -15.53 6.82 -2.62
N LEU A 356 -14.27 6.65 -2.21
CA LEU A 356 -13.36 7.75 -1.89
C LEU A 356 -12.75 8.40 -3.16
N PRO A 357 -12.38 9.70 -3.11
CA PRO A 357 -11.52 10.31 -4.12
C PRO A 357 -10.16 9.61 -4.18
N GLY A 358 -9.51 9.65 -5.35
CA GLY A 358 -8.23 8.97 -5.58
C GLY A 358 -8.40 7.58 -6.19
N VAL A 359 -7.31 6.82 -6.22
CA VAL A 359 -7.20 5.53 -6.90
C VAL A 359 -7.33 4.39 -5.90
N PRO A 360 -8.35 3.51 -6.01
CA PRO A 360 -8.46 2.34 -5.14
C PRO A 360 -7.46 1.26 -5.55
N ALA A 361 -6.79 0.66 -4.56
CA ALA A 361 -5.86 -0.44 -4.74
C ALA A 361 -6.25 -1.65 -3.89
N PHE A 362 -6.24 -2.83 -4.48
CA PHE A 362 -6.55 -4.08 -3.82
C PHE A 362 -5.30 -4.96 -3.72
N TYR A 363 -4.96 -5.37 -2.52
CA TYR A 363 -3.93 -6.39 -2.31
C TYR A 363 -4.50 -7.76 -2.64
N LEU A 364 -3.84 -8.51 -3.53
CA LEU A 364 -4.36 -9.79 -4.03
C LEU A 364 -4.78 -10.77 -2.93
N PRO A 365 -4.00 -11.01 -1.86
CA PRO A 365 -4.44 -11.85 -0.74
C PRO A 365 -5.71 -11.35 -0.06
N ALA A 366 -5.90 -10.03 0.07
CA ALA A 366 -7.13 -9.46 0.62
C ALA A 366 -8.30 -9.67 -0.35
N LEU A 367 -8.12 -9.34 -1.64
CA LEU A 367 -9.12 -9.57 -2.69
C LEU A 367 -9.62 -11.03 -2.73
N LEU A 368 -8.75 -11.98 -2.38
CA LEU A 368 -9.04 -13.41 -2.32
C LEU A 368 -9.59 -13.88 -0.97
N ALA A 369 -9.96 -12.98 -0.06
CA ALA A 369 -10.44 -13.30 1.28
C ALA A 369 -9.52 -14.28 2.05
N THR A 370 -8.20 -14.06 1.95
CA THR A 370 -7.22 -15.01 2.49
C THR A 370 -6.98 -14.78 3.98
N PRO A 371 -7.10 -15.83 4.83
CA PRO A 371 -6.81 -15.74 6.25
C PRO A 371 -5.31 -15.60 6.54
N ASN A 372 -4.98 -15.36 7.82
CA ASN A 372 -3.61 -15.37 8.32
C ASN A 372 -2.88 -16.68 7.94
N ASP A 373 -1.67 -16.57 7.39
CA ASP A 373 -0.80 -17.72 7.14
C ASP A 373 0.07 -18.03 8.36
N ASN A 374 -0.56 -18.64 9.36
CA ASN A 374 0.11 -19.05 10.59
C ASN A 374 1.19 -20.12 10.37
N ALA A 375 1.05 -20.94 9.31
CA ALA A 375 2.03 -21.97 9.00
C ALA A 375 3.33 -21.33 8.49
N ARG A 376 3.22 -20.39 7.57
CA ARG A 376 4.36 -19.65 7.03
C ARG A 376 5.05 -18.83 8.12
N PHE A 377 4.29 -18.11 8.95
CA PHE A 377 4.86 -17.37 10.07
C PHE A 377 5.66 -18.28 11.02
N ARG A 378 5.11 -19.47 11.39
CA ARG A 378 5.83 -20.41 12.26
C ARG A 378 7.13 -20.93 11.66
N LEU A 379 7.21 -21.06 10.34
CA LEU A 379 8.41 -21.53 9.64
C LEU A 379 9.48 -20.45 9.54
N SER A 380 9.10 -19.21 9.26
CA SER A 380 10.04 -18.13 8.97
C SER A 380 10.38 -17.27 10.18
N GLY A 381 9.48 -17.17 11.15
CA GLY A 381 9.57 -16.22 12.26
C GLY A 381 9.31 -14.75 11.85
N HIS A 382 9.12 -14.47 10.57
CA HIS A 382 8.87 -13.13 10.08
C HIS A 382 7.39 -12.75 10.20
N ARG A 383 7.08 -11.72 10.99
CA ARG A 383 5.69 -11.31 11.28
C ARG A 383 4.87 -10.98 10.04
N ARG A 384 5.49 -10.36 9.02
CA ARG A 384 4.82 -10.03 7.75
C ARG A 384 4.39 -11.26 6.95
N ASP A 385 5.02 -12.42 7.17
CA ASP A 385 4.60 -13.66 6.50
C ASP A 385 3.20 -14.12 6.90
N LEU A 386 2.66 -13.58 8.00
CA LEU A 386 1.28 -13.80 8.41
C LEU A 386 0.27 -13.29 7.36
N ASN A 387 0.59 -12.19 6.69
CA ASN A 387 -0.25 -11.56 5.66
C ASN A 387 0.34 -11.62 4.24
N ARG A 388 1.41 -12.43 4.03
CA ARG A 388 2.05 -12.70 2.72
C ARG A 388 1.92 -14.17 2.33
N PRO A 389 0.70 -14.71 2.16
CA PRO A 389 0.51 -16.13 1.84
C PRO A 389 1.08 -16.45 0.45
N GLN A 390 1.48 -17.71 0.28
CA GLN A 390 1.83 -18.25 -1.03
C GLN A 390 0.66 -19.07 -1.58
N PHE A 391 0.30 -18.82 -2.83
CA PHE A 391 -0.80 -19.50 -3.49
C PHE A 391 -0.31 -20.62 -4.41
N GLN A 392 -1.06 -21.71 -4.43
CA GLN A 392 -1.02 -22.71 -5.47
C GLN A 392 -2.16 -22.46 -6.45
N LEU A 393 -1.86 -22.27 -7.72
CA LEU A 393 -2.82 -21.87 -8.73
C LEU A 393 -4.05 -22.82 -8.77
N ASP A 394 -3.82 -24.12 -8.80
CA ASP A 394 -4.92 -25.12 -8.83
C ASP A 394 -5.86 -25.02 -7.63
N ARG A 395 -5.33 -24.76 -6.45
CA ARG A 395 -6.13 -24.55 -5.24
C ARG A 395 -6.96 -23.28 -5.34
N LEU A 396 -6.33 -22.20 -5.83
CA LEU A 396 -7.00 -20.92 -5.99
C LEU A 396 -8.09 -20.98 -7.05
N GLU A 397 -7.85 -21.69 -8.17
CA GLU A 397 -8.86 -21.91 -9.19
C GLU A 397 -10.08 -22.69 -8.67
N ARG A 398 -9.88 -23.69 -7.81
CA ARG A 398 -11.00 -24.39 -7.16
C ARG A 398 -11.82 -23.45 -6.27
N LEU A 399 -11.18 -22.59 -5.48
CA LEU A 399 -11.88 -21.60 -4.66
C LEU A 399 -12.67 -20.59 -5.49
N LEU A 400 -12.11 -20.15 -6.63
CA LEU A 400 -12.76 -19.21 -7.54
C LEU A 400 -13.91 -19.86 -8.34
N ALA A 401 -13.90 -21.17 -8.52
CA ALA A 401 -14.95 -21.92 -9.18
C ALA A 401 -16.09 -22.29 -8.23
N ASP A 402 -15.85 -22.41 -6.93
CA ASP A 402 -16.83 -22.75 -5.92
C ASP A 402 -17.69 -21.52 -5.56
N VAL A 403 -18.96 -21.54 -5.95
CA VAL A 403 -19.91 -20.43 -5.73
C VAL A 403 -20.18 -20.14 -4.25
N GLU A 404 -19.99 -21.13 -3.37
CA GLU A 404 -20.19 -20.99 -1.93
C GLU A 404 -18.95 -20.48 -1.21
N SER A 405 -17.79 -20.47 -1.87
CA SER A 405 -16.56 -19.98 -1.26
C SER A 405 -16.60 -18.48 -1.02
N ASP A 406 -16.09 -18.03 0.13
CA ASP A 406 -15.92 -16.60 0.43
C ASP A 406 -15.05 -15.90 -0.64
N THR A 407 -14.02 -16.57 -1.14
CA THR A 407 -13.15 -16.04 -2.22
C THR A 407 -13.97 -15.70 -3.47
N ARG A 408 -14.81 -16.63 -3.95
CA ARG A 408 -15.65 -16.40 -5.14
C ARG A 408 -16.64 -15.27 -4.92
N GLN A 409 -17.31 -15.27 -3.77
CA GLN A 409 -18.35 -14.27 -3.46
C GLN A 409 -17.77 -12.87 -3.29
N VAL A 410 -16.61 -12.73 -2.64
CA VAL A 410 -15.89 -11.45 -2.52
C VAL A 410 -15.47 -10.94 -3.89
N VAL A 411 -14.80 -11.77 -4.69
CA VAL A 411 -14.34 -11.39 -6.03
C VAL A 411 -15.51 -10.95 -6.92
N ALA A 412 -16.60 -11.73 -6.94
CA ALA A 412 -17.77 -11.40 -7.76
C ALA A 412 -18.39 -10.05 -7.36
N THR A 413 -18.56 -9.80 -6.05
CA THR A 413 -19.10 -8.53 -5.55
C THR A 413 -18.22 -7.35 -5.92
N LEU A 414 -16.90 -7.50 -5.78
CA LEU A 414 -15.96 -6.42 -6.13
C LEU A 414 -15.86 -6.19 -7.63
N GLN A 415 -15.97 -7.23 -8.46
CA GLN A 415 -16.06 -7.08 -9.92
C GLN A 415 -17.30 -6.26 -10.32
N GLN A 416 -18.45 -6.55 -9.74
CA GLN A 416 -19.68 -5.79 -9.95
C GLN A 416 -19.52 -4.34 -9.51
N ALA A 417 -19.02 -4.11 -8.30
CA ALA A 417 -18.82 -2.75 -7.77
C ALA A 417 -17.81 -1.92 -8.59
N MET A 418 -16.73 -2.56 -9.07
CA MET A 418 -15.77 -1.91 -9.97
C MET A 418 -16.36 -1.57 -11.34
N ALA A 419 -17.23 -2.43 -11.87
CA ALA A 419 -17.96 -2.14 -13.10
C ALA A 419 -18.89 -0.92 -12.93
N VAL A 420 -19.62 -0.87 -11.81
CA VAL A 420 -20.45 0.29 -11.44
C VAL A 420 -19.58 1.55 -11.30
N ARG A 421 -18.47 1.50 -10.54
CA ARG A 421 -17.59 2.65 -10.36
C ARG A 421 -17.13 3.26 -11.70
N ARG A 422 -16.72 2.42 -12.64
CA ARG A 422 -16.29 2.91 -13.98
C ARG A 422 -17.39 3.59 -14.78
N GLY A 423 -18.63 3.24 -14.54
CA GLY A 423 -19.80 3.86 -15.20
C GLY A 423 -20.30 5.13 -14.52
N GLN A 424 -19.76 5.53 -13.36
CA GLN A 424 -20.23 6.65 -12.56
C GLN A 424 -19.23 7.80 -12.57
N ALA A 425 -19.50 8.88 -13.27
CA ALA A 425 -18.65 10.07 -13.28
C ALA A 425 -18.45 10.67 -11.87
N ALA A 426 -19.44 10.55 -11.00
CA ALA A 426 -19.32 10.97 -9.59
C ALA A 426 -18.21 10.22 -8.83
N LEU A 427 -17.78 9.05 -9.28
CA LEU A 427 -16.73 8.24 -8.67
C LEU A 427 -15.38 8.39 -9.39
N ASP A 428 -15.24 9.38 -10.27
CA ASP A 428 -13.94 9.76 -10.83
C ASP A 428 -12.95 10.05 -9.69
N PRO A 429 -11.66 9.68 -9.80
CA PRO A 429 -10.65 9.91 -8.78
C PRO A 429 -10.56 11.36 -8.28
N PHE A 430 -10.85 12.32 -9.12
CA PHE A 430 -10.77 13.76 -8.82
C PHE A 430 -12.13 14.43 -8.57
N ALA A 431 -13.25 13.69 -8.69
CA ALA A 431 -14.58 14.23 -8.41
C ALA A 431 -14.69 14.66 -6.92
N PRO A 432 -15.41 15.75 -6.63
CA PRO A 432 -15.55 16.26 -5.27
C PRO A 432 -16.24 15.26 -4.34
N MET A 433 -15.90 15.34 -3.07
CA MET A 433 -16.51 14.56 -1.98
C MET A 433 -16.95 15.47 -0.84
N MET A 434 -18.14 15.20 -0.30
CA MET A 434 -18.63 15.80 0.94
C MET A 434 -19.02 14.69 1.91
N VAL A 435 -18.67 14.86 3.18
CA VAL A 435 -19.09 13.95 4.27
C VAL A 435 -20.37 14.49 4.88
N LEU A 436 -21.44 13.69 4.84
CA LEU A 436 -22.77 14.06 5.39
C LEU A 436 -23.03 13.43 6.75
N SER A 437 -22.12 12.60 7.23
CA SER A 437 -22.22 11.85 8.48
C SER A 437 -21.35 12.41 9.61
N GLU A 438 -20.85 13.63 9.48
CA GLU A 438 -20.03 14.25 10.52
C GLU A 438 -20.81 14.28 11.87
N GLY A 439 -20.13 13.88 12.95
CA GLY A 439 -20.75 13.74 14.28
C GLY A 439 -21.51 12.43 14.50
N ARG A 440 -21.74 11.59 13.48
CA ARG A 440 -22.34 10.26 13.65
C ARG A 440 -21.27 9.22 13.97
N SER A 441 -21.66 8.21 14.73
CA SER A 441 -20.80 7.06 15.04
C SER A 441 -21.20 5.75 14.37
N ASP A 442 -22.38 5.70 13.78
CA ASP A 442 -22.97 4.47 13.23
C ASP A 442 -22.83 4.35 11.71
N LEU A 443 -22.80 5.49 11.01
CA LEU A 443 -22.77 5.56 9.54
C LEU A 443 -21.59 6.38 9.03
N VAL A 444 -21.10 6.01 7.84
CA VAL A 444 -20.35 6.91 6.95
C VAL A 444 -21.23 7.19 5.74
N ILE A 445 -21.54 8.45 5.49
CA ILE A 445 -22.33 8.91 4.36
C ILE A 445 -21.52 9.91 3.57
N LEU A 446 -21.23 9.56 2.31
CA LEU A 446 -20.47 10.39 1.39
C LEU A 446 -21.34 10.82 0.23
N GLN A 447 -21.32 12.09 -0.08
CA GLN A 447 -21.78 12.61 -1.36
C GLN A 447 -20.59 12.70 -2.30
N ARG A 448 -20.75 12.17 -3.53
CA ARG A 448 -19.76 12.26 -4.59
C ARG A 448 -20.38 12.96 -5.80
N GLY A 449 -19.60 13.84 -6.42
CA GLY A 449 -20.08 14.64 -7.56
C GLY A 449 -21.10 15.71 -7.14
N GLU A 450 -21.62 16.40 -8.16
CA GLU A 450 -22.57 17.50 -8.00
C GLU A 450 -23.69 17.41 -9.06
N GLY A 451 -24.81 18.06 -8.77
CA GLY A 451 -25.94 18.14 -9.71
C GLY A 451 -26.63 16.81 -9.97
N PRO A 452 -27.19 16.61 -11.19
CA PRO A 452 -27.99 15.41 -11.52
C PRO A 452 -27.23 14.08 -11.46
N GLY A 453 -25.90 14.13 -11.51
CA GLY A 453 -25.03 12.96 -11.41
C GLY A 453 -24.55 12.65 -9.99
N THR A 454 -25.08 13.32 -8.97
CA THR A 454 -24.71 13.10 -7.56
C THR A 454 -24.94 11.64 -7.16
N LEU A 455 -23.95 11.07 -6.46
CA LEU A 455 -24.03 9.74 -5.86
C LEU A 455 -23.89 9.85 -4.33
N PHE A 456 -24.77 9.17 -3.60
CA PHE A 456 -24.62 9.00 -2.15
C PHE A 456 -24.15 7.59 -1.86
N ALA A 457 -23.06 7.48 -1.10
CA ALA A 457 -22.54 6.22 -0.59
C ALA A 457 -22.82 6.12 0.90
N ILE A 458 -23.58 5.11 1.33
CA ILE A 458 -24.02 4.92 2.71
C ILE A 458 -23.42 3.63 3.24
N HIS A 459 -22.58 3.74 4.27
CA HIS A 459 -21.89 2.62 4.89
C HIS A 459 -22.28 2.49 6.36
N ASN A 460 -22.88 1.36 6.73
CA ASN A 460 -23.30 1.06 8.10
C ASN A 460 -22.16 0.36 8.86
N PHE A 461 -21.53 1.03 9.81
CA PHE A 461 -20.50 0.48 10.69
C PHE A 461 -21.05 -0.11 11.99
N SER A 462 -22.36 0.03 12.25
CA SER A 462 -23.00 -0.54 13.44
C SER A 462 -23.37 -2.00 13.24
N ASP A 463 -23.77 -2.70 14.35
CA ASP A 463 -24.25 -4.08 14.33
C ASP A 463 -25.74 -4.20 14.04
N VAL A 464 -26.45 -3.09 13.88
CA VAL A 464 -27.88 -3.06 13.77
C VAL A 464 -28.33 -2.61 12.39
N ARG A 465 -29.49 -3.08 11.99
CA ARG A 465 -30.16 -2.55 10.80
C ARG A 465 -30.65 -1.13 11.10
N LEU A 466 -30.26 -0.20 10.23
CA LEU A 466 -30.66 1.21 10.35
C LEU A 466 -31.64 1.55 9.25
N SER A 467 -32.63 2.36 9.59
CA SER A 467 -33.49 3.07 8.63
C SER A 467 -33.00 4.49 8.49
N PHE A 468 -32.77 4.92 7.25
CA PHE A 468 -32.26 6.25 6.94
C PHE A 468 -33.14 6.89 5.86
N PRO A 469 -33.81 8.02 6.13
CA PRO A 469 -34.69 8.67 5.17
C PRO A 469 -33.89 9.38 4.09
N LEU A 470 -34.13 9.13 2.82
CA LEU A 470 -33.46 9.81 1.71
C LEU A 470 -33.69 11.33 1.71
N SER A 471 -34.80 11.78 2.29
CA SER A 471 -35.08 13.23 2.47
C SER A 471 -34.06 13.97 3.34
N SER A 472 -33.25 13.24 4.12
CA SER A 472 -32.12 13.86 4.86
C SER A 472 -30.88 14.07 4.00
N LEU A 473 -30.84 13.52 2.79
CA LEU A 473 -29.71 13.67 1.86
C LEU A 473 -29.98 14.73 0.77
N THR A 474 -31.25 15.02 0.51
CA THR A 474 -31.64 15.91 -0.59
C THR A 474 -32.98 16.58 -0.28
N ASP A 475 -33.10 17.85 -0.61
CA ASP A 475 -34.34 18.61 -0.52
C ASP A 475 -35.35 18.25 -1.65
N SER A 476 -34.96 17.37 -2.57
CA SER A 476 -35.74 16.97 -3.74
C SER A 476 -36.82 15.95 -3.40
N THR A 477 -37.92 16.38 -2.81
CA THR A 477 -39.11 15.53 -2.57
C THR A 477 -39.66 15.02 -3.92
N GLY A 478 -39.95 13.71 -3.97
CA GLY A 478 -40.49 13.07 -5.19
C GLY A 478 -39.46 12.64 -6.21
N SER A 479 -38.16 12.89 -6.01
CA SER A 479 -37.09 12.39 -6.89
C SER A 479 -36.96 10.86 -6.77
N VAL A 480 -36.76 10.22 -7.90
CA VAL A 480 -36.45 8.78 -7.97
C VAL A 480 -34.94 8.59 -7.90
N TRP A 481 -34.52 7.80 -6.92
CA TRP A 481 -33.12 7.39 -6.71
C TRP A 481 -32.96 5.92 -7.08
N HIS A 482 -31.80 5.59 -7.61
CA HIS A 482 -31.48 4.21 -7.98
C HIS A 482 -30.28 3.71 -7.16
N ASP A 483 -30.46 2.58 -6.50
CA ASP A 483 -29.31 1.85 -5.95
C ASP A 483 -28.52 1.23 -7.12
N VAL A 484 -27.36 1.78 -7.40
CA VAL A 484 -26.51 1.39 -8.53
C VAL A 484 -25.89 0.00 -8.39
N LEU A 485 -25.88 -0.58 -7.17
CA LEU A 485 -25.38 -1.93 -6.94
C LEU A 485 -26.47 -2.99 -7.13
N THR A 486 -27.70 -2.70 -6.72
CA THR A 486 -28.83 -3.66 -6.77
C THR A 486 -29.82 -3.39 -7.88
N GLY A 487 -29.81 -2.19 -8.45
CA GLY A 487 -30.77 -1.73 -9.46
C GLY A 487 -32.16 -1.35 -8.90
N HIS A 488 -32.35 -1.38 -7.57
CA HIS A 488 -33.61 -1.00 -6.96
C HIS A 488 -33.85 0.52 -7.06
N SER A 489 -35.10 0.89 -7.32
CA SER A 489 -35.53 2.28 -7.31
C SER A 489 -36.17 2.65 -5.98
N LEU A 490 -35.82 3.84 -5.49
CA LEU A 490 -36.36 4.43 -4.26
C LEU A 490 -36.92 5.81 -4.58
N VAL A 491 -38.06 6.15 -3.98
CA VAL A 491 -38.66 7.48 -4.13
C VAL A 491 -38.39 8.28 -2.87
N ALA A 492 -37.80 9.47 -2.99
CA ALA A 492 -37.56 10.34 -1.85
C ALA A 492 -38.90 10.76 -1.22
N GLY A 493 -39.10 10.44 0.08
CA GLY A 493 -40.33 10.66 0.82
C GLY A 493 -41.19 9.42 1.06
N GLN A 494 -40.83 8.26 0.49
CA GLN A 494 -41.38 6.95 0.90
C GLN A 494 -40.42 6.32 1.92
N THR A 495 -40.97 5.91 3.06
CA THR A 495 -40.26 5.20 4.15
C THR A 495 -40.07 3.72 3.84
#